data_31eaa9db4fa4bf862d8f71eda081f618
#
_entry.id   31eaa9db4fa4bf862d8f71eda081f618
#
_cell.length_a   1.000
_cell.length_b   1.000
_cell.length_c   1.000
_cell.angle_alpha   90.00
_cell.angle_beta   90.00
_cell.angle_gamma   90.00
#
_symmetry.space_group_name_H-M   'P 1'
#
loop_
_entity.id
_entity.type
_entity.pdbx_description
1 polymer ?
#
loop_
_entity_poly.entity_id
_entity_poly.type
_entity_poly.pdbx_seq_one_letter_code
_entity_poly.pdbx_strand_id
1 'polypeptide(L)'
;GSVSNGYLSNSTIYEVSPKNNVIMFVLDRYDRVYAEEVFKRWPEIKESLTDFTFYDNVIGSYSRTFPSINYLLTGVEEHYDIPIDEYIQKAWTEGTFLKDIKNAGYESKIYTDVNYTFKNVDYVTDKIDNIGQYEKKTDKKKMVTAMLDLSAYRYAPIAMKPFFWLYTGDLESISTVDAEASDMHVTDDAAFWRNLKEQKLSVKEGSKGSF
;
A
#
# COMPACT_ATOMS: atom_id res chain seq x y z
N GLY A 1 -5.05 -7.66 -17.47
CA GLY A 1 -4.55 -7.84 -16.11
C GLY A 1 -5.71 -8.04 -15.17
N SER A 2 -5.62 -8.99 -14.24
CA SER A 2 -6.61 -9.16 -13.19
C SER A 2 -6.55 -7.92 -12.28
N VAL A 3 -7.68 -7.26 -12.09
CA VAL A 3 -7.80 -6.20 -11.09
C VAL A 3 -7.66 -6.86 -9.72
N SER A 4 -6.72 -6.39 -8.89
CA SER A 4 -6.59 -6.85 -7.52
C SER A 4 -7.91 -6.68 -6.76
N ASN A 5 -8.27 -7.67 -5.95
CA ASN A 5 -9.49 -7.61 -5.13
C ASN A 5 -9.22 -7.03 -3.74
N GLY A 6 -8.00 -6.57 -3.47
CA GLY A 6 -7.58 -6.06 -2.16
C GLY A 6 -6.99 -4.65 -2.22
N TYR A 7 -6.92 -4.02 -1.06
CA TYR A 7 -6.29 -2.73 -0.84
C TYR A 7 -5.53 -2.72 0.49
N LEU A 8 -4.58 -1.80 0.68
CA LEU A 8 -3.98 -1.57 1.99
C LEU A 8 -4.98 -0.82 2.88
N SER A 9 -5.29 -1.40 4.05
CA SER A 9 -6.19 -0.81 5.02
C SER A 9 -5.46 0.11 6.00
N ASN A 10 -6.09 1.21 6.36
CA ASN A 10 -5.64 2.18 7.35
C ASN A 10 -6.14 1.87 8.78
N SER A 11 -7.04 0.91 8.94
CA SER A 11 -7.82 0.70 10.18
C SER A 11 -6.95 0.52 11.43
N THR A 12 -5.72 0.04 11.27
CA THR A 12 -4.83 -0.28 12.40
C THR A 12 -3.54 0.55 12.44
N ILE A 13 -3.47 1.67 11.70
CA ILE A 13 -2.24 2.47 11.57
C ILE A 13 -1.78 3.10 12.91
N TYR A 14 -2.69 3.32 13.85
CA TYR A 14 -2.41 3.87 15.18
C TYR A 14 -2.47 2.81 16.29
N GLU A 15 -2.55 1.52 15.93
CA GLU A 15 -2.58 0.43 16.90
C GLU A 15 -1.18 -0.18 17.09
N VAL A 16 -0.83 -0.42 18.35
CA VAL A 16 0.41 -1.10 18.73
C VAL A 16 0.10 -2.33 19.58
N SER A 17 1.02 -3.29 19.59
CA SER A 17 0.93 -4.47 20.43
C SER A 17 1.31 -4.14 21.89
N PRO A 18 0.70 -4.78 22.89
CA PRO A 18 1.17 -4.74 24.27
C PRO A 18 2.47 -5.51 24.49
N LYS A 19 2.92 -6.27 23.48
CA LYS A 19 4.16 -7.03 23.49
C LYS A 19 5.30 -6.24 22.84
N ASN A 20 5.95 -6.82 21.86
CA ASN A 20 7.05 -6.21 21.12
C ASN A 20 6.51 -5.50 19.87
N ASN A 21 7.00 -4.29 19.62
CA ASN A 21 6.70 -3.55 18.40
C ASN A 21 8.01 -3.21 17.69
N VAL A 22 8.06 -3.47 16.40
CA VAL A 22 9.10 -2.99 15.50
C VAL A 22 8.45 -2.03 14.52
N ILE A 23 8.84 -0.77 14.56
CA ILE A 23 8.28 0.27 13.70
C ILE A 23 9.40 0.80 12.83
N MET A 24 9.25 0.69 11.52
CA MET A 24 10.19 1.19 10.53
C MET A 24 9.58 2.36 9.77
N PHE A 25 10.17 3.55 9.91
CA PHE A 25 9.84 4.71 9.08
C PHE A 25 10.85 4.82 7.93
N VAL A 26 10.37 4.79 6.71
CA VAL A 26 11.18 5.03 5.52
C VAL A 26 10.89 6.44 5.03
N LEU A 27 11.83 7.36 5.28
CA LEU A 27 11.71 8.76 4.87
C LEU A 27 12.31 8.92 3.47
N ASP A 28 11.45 9.26 2.50
CA ASP A 28 11.90 9.48 1.12
C ASP A 28 12.77 10.73 1.02
N ARG A 29 13.87 10.64 0.27
CA ARG A 29 14.83 11.74 0.03
C ARG A 29 15.42 12.37 1.29
N TYR A 30 15.42 11.66 2.41
CA TYR A 30 15.99 12.13 3.65
C TYR A 30 17.38 11.55 3.85
N ASP A 31 18.41 12.29 3.47
CA ASP A 31 19.80 11.90 3.61
C ASP A 31 20.48 12.54 4.86
N ARG A 32 21.74 12.17 5.09
CA ARG A 32 22.52 12.67 6.21
C ARG A 32 22.59 14.21 6.27
N VAL A 33 22.73 14.87 5.12
CA VAL A 33 22.87 16.34 5.07
C VAL A 33 21.61 17.01 5.59
N TYR A 34 20.42 16.47 5.23
CA TYR A 34 19.16 16.97 5.77
C TYR A 34 19.02 16.71 7.27
N ALA A 35 19.43 15.50 7.73
CA ALA A 35 19.39 15.18 9.16
C ALA A 35 20.30 16.13 9.99
N GLU A 36 21.53 16.36 9.53
CA GLU A 36 22.45 17.29 10.17
C GLU A 36 21.93 18.72 10.23
N GLU A 37 21.31 19.19 9.15
CA GLU A 37 20.72 20.54 9.11
C GLU A 37 19.50 20.66 10.03
N VAL A 38 18.66 19.62 10.11
CA VAL A 38 17.55 19.56 11.06
C VAL A 38 18.05 19.61 12.49
N PHE A 39 19.03 18.81 12.85
CA PHE A 39 19.59 18.79 14.20
C PHE A 39 20.32 20.09 14.58
N LYS A 40 20.86 20.78 13.60
CA LYS A 40 21.46 22.09 13.80
C LYS A 40 20.42 23.18 14.08
N ARG A 41 19.30 23.15 13.35
CA ARG A 41 18.21 24.14 13.50
C ARG A 41 17.34 23.89 14.72
N TRP A 42 17.14 22.63 15.06
CA TRP A 42 16.27 22.16 16.14
C TRP A 42 17.02 21.11 17.01
N PRO A 43 17.97 21.58 17.86
CA PRO A 43 18.75 20.67 18.69
C PRO A 43 17.90 19.77 19.59
N GLU A 44 16.74 20.26 20.02
CA GLU A 44 15.78 19.52 20.85
C GLU A 44 15.28 18.23 20.19
N ILE A 45 15.25 18.16 18.86
CA ILE A 45 14.92 16.93 18.15
C ILE A 45 15.99 15.88 18.40
N LYS A 46 17.27 16.25 18.28
CA LYS A 46 18.39 15.34 18.55
C LYS A 46 18.40 14.91 20.02
N GLU A 47 18.12 15.83 20.92
CA GLU A 47 18.05 15.56 22.36
C GLU A 47 16.90 14.60 22.71
N SER A 48 15.79 14.62 21.98
CA SER A 48 14.67 13.70 22.15
C SER A 48 14.95 12.28 21.64
N LEU A 49 16.02 12.07 20.87
CA LEU A 49 16.39 10.79 20.26
C LEU A 49 17.52 10.08 21.02
N THR A 50 17.60 10.25 22.34
CA THR A 50 18.68 9.68 23.19
C THR A 50 18.77 8.16 23.13
N ASP A 51 17.65 7.48 22.91
CA ASP A 51 17.58 6.01 22.82
C ASP A 51 17.80 5.48 21.41
N PHE A 52 18.08 6.37 20.44
CA PHE A 52 18.36 6.00 19.06
C PHE A 52 19.85 5.99 18.77
N THR A 53 20.28 5.06 17.94
CA THR A 53 21.63 5.05 17.37
C THR A 53 21.60 5.74 16.01
N PHE A 54 22.39 6.81 15.85
CA PHE A 54 22.54 7.51 14.58
C PHE A 54 23.70 6.92 13.80
N TYR A 55 23.42 6.38 12.62
CA TYR A 55 24.41 5.88 11.68
C TYR A 55 24.64 6.92 10.59
N ASP A 56 25.78 7.59 10.62
CA ASP A 56 26.16 8.65 9.67
C ASP A 56 26.94 8.16 8.44
N ASN A 57 27.22 6.87 8.41
CA ASN A 57 28.07 6.22 7.39
C ASN A 57 27.31 5.08 6.70
N VAL A 58 26.07 5.34 6.28
CA VAL A 58 25.24 4.36 5.58
C VAL A 58 25.17 4.73 4.10
N ILE A 59 25.37 3.74 3.25
CA ILE A 59 25.24 3.86 1.79
C ILE A 59 24.04 3.04 1.36
N GLY A 60 23.12 3.64 0.61
CA GLY A 60 22.00 2.94 0.00
C GLY A 60 22.45 1.95 -1.08
N SER A 61 21.81 0.79 -1.15
CA SER A 61 22.11 -0.23 -2.17
C SER A 61 21.82 0.26 -3.58
N TYR A 62 20.86 1.15 -3.73
CA TYR A 62 20.45 1.73 -5.02
C TYR A 62 20.29 3.24 -4.90
N SER A 63 20.48 3.94 -6.01
CA SER A 63 20.32 5.39 -6.10
C SER A 63 18.86 5.87 -6.17
N ARG A 64 17.91 4.95 -6.18
CA ARG A 64 16.46 5.24 -6.28
C ARG A 64 15.70 4.52 -5.18
N THR A 65 14.65 5.17 -4.69
CA THR A 65 13.76 4.67 -3.64
C THR A 65 13.10 3.33 -4.01
N PHE A 66 12.63 3.25 -5.25
CA PHE A 66 11.88 2.10 -5.72
C PHE A 66 12.63 0.74 -5.57
N PRO A 67 13.83 0.52 -6.16
CA PRO A 67 14.52 -0.75 -5.97
C PRO A 67 15.03 -0.92 -4.52
N SER A 68 15.36 0.17 -3.83
CA SER A 68 15.86 0.12 -2.46
C SER A 68 14.82 -0.42 -1.48
N ILE A 69 13.56 0.03 -1.56
CA ILE A 69 12.48 -0.45 -0.69
C ILE A 69 12.18 -1.93 -0.98
N ASN A 70 12.11 -2.31 -2.26
CA ASN A 70 11.85 -3.69 -2.62
C ASN A 70 12.96 -4.62 -2.09
N TYR A 71 14.22 -4.25 -2.29
CA TYR A 71 15.34 -5.01 -1.74
C TYR A 71 15.32 -5.08 -0.21
N LEU A 72 15.07 -3.95 0.46
CA LEU A 72 15.02 -3.86 1.92
C LEU A 72 13.96 -4.82 2.52
N LEU A 73 12.78 -4.90 1.90
CA LEU A 73 11.64 -5.65 2.42
C LEU A 73 11.55 -7.10 1.90
N THR A 74 12.27 -7.43 0.85
CA THR A 74 12.22 -8.78 0.25
C THR A 74 13.55 -9.53 0.30
N GLY A 75 14.68 -8.81 0.35
CA GLY A 75 16.02 -9.37 0.23
C GLY A 75 16.40 -9.77 -1.21
N VAL A 76 15.55 -9.50 -2.20
CA VAL A 76 15.79 -9.86 -3.61
C VAL A 76 16.39 -8.69 -4.36
N GLU A 77 17.60 -8.87 -4.89
CA GLU A 77 18.32 -7.82 -5.60
C GLU A 77 17.75 -7.54 -6.99
N GLU A 78 17.75 -6.25 -7.38
CA GLU A 78 17.47 -5.78 -8.73
C GLU A 78 18.78 -5.72 -9.53
N HIS A 79 18.89 -6.54 -10.56
CA HIS A 79 20.08 -6.59 -11.43
C HIS A 79 19.88 -5.87 -12.77
N TYR A 80 18.68 -5.31 -13.01
CA TYR A 80 18.33 -4.63 -14.28
C TYR A 80 18.42 -5.52 -15.53
N ASP A 81 18.30 -6.82 -15.36
CA ASP A 81 18.36 -7.84 -16.42
C ASP A 81 16.99 -8.31 -16.90
N ILE A 82 15.94 -7.99 -16.16
CA ILE A 82 14.53 -8.28 -16.47
C ILE A 82 13.68 -7.01 -16.42
N PRO A 83 12.49 -7.01 -17.04
CA PRO A 83 11.54 -5.91 -16.91
C PRO A 83 11.18 -5.63 -15.45
N ILE A 84 11.05 -4.34 -15.11
CA ILE A 84 10.83 -3.90 -13.73
C ILE A 84 9.59 -4.54 -13.07
N ASP A 85 8.52 -4.75 -13.81
CA ASP A 85 7.30 -5.37 -13.30
C ASP A 85 7.49 -6.85 -12.99
N GLU A 86 8.32 -7.53 -13.76
CA GLU A 86 8.71 -8.91 -13.54
C GLU A 86 9.61 -9.03 -12.29
N TYR A 87 10.57 -8.12 -12.14
CA TYR A 87 11.38 -8.03 -10.93
C TYR A 87 10.51 -7.84 -9.67
N ILE A 88 9.57 -6.89 -9.71
CA ILE A 88 8.68 -6.63 -8.56
C ILE A 88 7.88 -7.88 -8.20
N GLN A 89 7.23 -8.48 -9.18
CA GLN A 89 6.48 -9.71 -8.96
C GLN A 89 7.36 -10.79 -8.34
N LYS A 90 8.55 -11.02 -8.89
CA LYS A 90 9.52 -11.99 -8.37
C LYS A 90 9.94 -11.65 -6.94
N ALA A 91 10.36 -10.42 -6.69
CA ALA A 91 10.84 -9.98 -5.38
C ALA A 91 9.79 -10.20 -4.29
N TRP A 92 8.56 -9.81 -4.54
CA TRP A 92 7.49 -9.94 -3.55
C TRP A 92 6.92 -11.35 -3.43
N THR A 93 7.03 -12.19 -4.45
CA THR A 93 6.58 -13.59 -4.37
C THR A 93 7.66 -14.51 -3.79
N GLU A 94 8.92 -14.31 -4.12
CA GLU A 94 10.05 -15.15 -3.66
C GLU A 94 10.63 -14.69 -2.33
N GLY A 95 10.57 -13.40 -2.02
CA GLY A 95 11.11 -12.84 -0.78
C GLY A 95 10.50 -13.45 0.47
N THR A 96 11.35 -13.87 1.42
CA THR A 96 10.94 -14.61 2.63
C THR A 96 10.87 -13.73 3.87
N PHE A 97 11.48 -12.55 3.88
CA PHE A 97 11.65 -11.73 5.08
C PHE A 97 10.34 -11.50 5.87
N LEU A 98 9.27 -11.05 5.19
CA LEU A 98 7.99 -10.84 5.86
C LEU A 98 7.31 -12.14 6.31
N LYS A 99 7.51 -13.24 5.56
CA LYS A 99 7.03 -14.57 5.98
C LYS A 99 7.75 -15.05 7.24
N ASP A 100 9.05 -14.81 7.33
CA ASP A 100 9.86 -15.18 8.49
C ASP A 100 9.42 -14.40 9.73
N ILE A 101 9.10 -13.12 9.58
CA ILE A 101 8.51 -12.27 10.63
C ILE A 101 7.17 -12.84 11.11
N LYS A 102 6.28 -13.20 10.19
CA LYS A 102 5.00 -13.84 10.56
C LYS A 102 5.20 -15.20 11.24
N ASN A 103 6.14 -16.01 10.77
CA ASN A 103 6.50 -17.29 11.39
C ASN A 103 7.08 -17.10 12.80
N ALA A 104 7.77 -15.99 13.04
CA ALA A 104 8.25 -15.61 14.38
C ALA A 104 7.12 -15.13 15.31
N GLY A 105 5.88 -15.06 14.84
CA GLY A 105 4.71 -14.75 15.66
C GLY A 105 4.37 -13.27 15.71
N TYR A 106 4.82 -12.47 14.74
CA TYR A 106 4.44 -11.06 14.62
C TYR A 106 3.29 -10.88 13.62
N GLU A 107 2.46 -9.87 13.86
CA GLU A 107 1.61 -9.26 12.83
C GLU A 107 2.45 -8.30 12.02
N SER A 108 2.39 -8.40 10.69
CA SER A 108 3.17 -7.57 9.78
C SER A 108 2.25 -6.63 9.01
N LYS A 109 2.54 -5.34 9.02
CA LYS A 109 1.71 -4.31 8.38
C LYS A 109 2.57 -3.36 7.58
N ILE A 110 2.10 -2.96 6.40
CA ILE A 110 2.78 -1.99 5.53
C ILE A 110 1.81 -0.86 5.18
N TYR A 111 2.27 0.36 5.35
CA TYR A 111 1.55 1.58 4.99
C TYR A 111 2.39 2.36 3.98
N THR A 112 2.02 2.26 2.71
CA THR A 112 2.80 2.80 1.60
C THR A 112 1.93 3.05 0.38
N ASP A 113 2.44 3.79 -0.59
CA ASP A 113 1.85 3.81 -1.93
C ASP A 113 2.13 2.47 -2.63
N VAL A 114 1.05 1.74 -2.91
CA VAL A 114 1.09 0.43 -3.57
C VAL A 114 1.84 0.49 -4.91
N ASN A 115 1.63 1.56 -5.68
CA ASN A 115 2.25 1.70 -7.00
C ASN A 115 3.77 1.88 -6.93
N TYR A 116 4.26 2.44 -5.81
CA TYR A 116 5.69 2.64 -5.58
C TYR A 116 6.42 1.43 -5.00
N THR A 117 5.70 0.48 -4.44
CA THR A 117 6.29 -0.68 -3.77
C THR A 117 6.06 -1.96 -4.54
N PHE A 118 4.95 -2.62 -4.29
CA PHE A 118 4.67 -3.94 -4.87
C PHE A 118 3.70 -3.93 -6.05
N LYS A 119 3.17 -2.77 -6.44
CA LYS A 119 2.25 -2.54 -7.57
C LYS A 119 0.93 -3.33 -7.54
N ASN A 120 0.94 -4.52 -6.95
CA ASN A 120 -0.24 -5.36 -6.83
C ASN A 120 -0.31 -5.95 -5.42
N VAL A 121 -1.39 -5.65 -4.71
CA VAL A 121 -1.64 -6.15 -3.34
C VAL A 121 -1.68 -7.68 -3.28
N ASP A 122 -2.05 -8.34 -4.38
CA ASP A 122 -2.13 -9.80 -4.43
C ASP A 122 -0.76 -10.48 -4.18
N TYR A 123 0.37 -9.79 -4.42
CA TYR A 123 1.71 -10.33 -4.17
C TYR A 123 2.07 -10.43 -2.68
N VAL A 124 1.32 -9.75 -1.83
CA VAL A 124 1.61 -9.61 -0.39
C VAL A 124 0.50 -10.11 0.53
N THR A 125 -0.59 -10.66 -0.02
CA THR A 125 -1.77 -11.09 0.76
C THR A 125 -1.46 -12.16 1.81
N ASP A 126 -0.46 -12.98 1.58
CA ASP A 126 0.01 -14.02 2.51
C ASP A 126 1.10 -13.51 3.49
N LYS A 127 1.58 -12.28 3.32
CA LYS A 127 2.75 -11.73 4.02
C LYS A 127 2.42 -10.62 5.00
N ILE A 128 1.37 -9.84 4.74
CA ILE A 128 0.97 -8.72 5.58
C ILE A 128 -0.48 -8.85 6.05
N ASP A 129 -0.80 -8.20 7.16
CA ASP A 129 -2.07 -8.40 7.87
C ASP A 129 -3.04 -7.22 7.73
N ASN A 130 -2.62 -6.10 7.14
CA ASN A 130 -3.46 -4.93 6.90
C ASN A 130 -4.00 -4.85 5.47
N ILE A 131 -4.53 -5.97 4.96
CA ILE A 131 -5.19 -6.01 3.65
C ILE A 131 -6.70 -6.04 3.83
N GLY A 132 -7.35 -5.01 3.31
CA GLY A 132 -8.79 -4.97 3.12
C GLY A 132 -9.20 -5.64 1.80
N GLN A 133 -10.43 -6.14 1.76
CA GLN A 133 -11.01 -6.73 0.56
C GLN A 133 -12.09 -5.79 0.00
N TYR A 134 -12.08 -5.59 -1.30
CA TYR A 134 -13.18 -4.88 -1.94
C TYR A 134 -14.44 -5.72 -1.93
N GLU A 135 -15.51 -5.21 -1.34
CA GLU A 135 -16.82 -5.78 -1.58
C GLU A 135 -17.30 -5.42 -2.99
N LYS A 136 -17.30 -6.39 -3.90
CA LYS A 136 -17.86 -6.19 -5.23
C LYS A 136 -19.39 -6.19 -5.13
N LYS A 137 -19.98 -5.02 -5.01
CA LYS A 137 -21.43 -4.85 -5.21
C LYS A 137 -21.70 -4.61 -6.68
N THR A 138 -22.39 -5.54 -7.30
CA THR A 138 -22.89 -5.36 -8.67
C THR A 138 -24.09 -4.44 -8.63
N ASP A 139 -24.02 -3.30 -9.28
CA ASP A 139 -25.17 -2.43 -9.48
C ASP A 139 -26.13 -3.11 -10.49
N LYS A 140 -27.10 -3.83 -9.94
CA LYS A 140 -28.08 -4.57 -10.73
C LYS A 140 -28.85 -3.65 -11.70
N LYS A 141 -29.10 -2.39 -11.31
CA LYS A 141 -29.81 -1.43 -12.14
C LYS A 141 -28.96 -1.04 -13.36
N LYS A 142 -27.71 -0.67 -13.14
CA LYS A 142 -26.77 -0.38 -14.24
C LYS A 142 -26.54 -1.59 -15.12
N MET A 143 -26.43 -2.79 -14.53
CA MET A 143 -26.30 -4.02 -15.30
C MET A 143 -27.50 -4.26 -16.23
N VAL A 144 -28.73 -4.14 -15.71
CA VAL A 144 -29.94 -4.29 -16.54
C VAL A 144 -30.00 -3.22 -17.62
N THR A 145 -29.68 -1.97 -17.32
CA THR A 145 -29.63 -0.90 -18.31
C THR A 145 -28.64 -1.21 -19.44
N ALA A 146 -27.40 -1.62 -19.08
CA ALA A 146 -26.39 -1.99 -20.07
C ALA A 146 -26.81 -3.19 -20.93
N MET A 147 -27.49 -4.18 -20.35
CA MET A 147 -28.05 -5.30 -21.12
C MET A 147 -29.15 -4.86 -22.08
N LEU A 148 -30.00 -3.91 -21.67
CA LEU A 148 -31.01 -3.33 -22.54
C LEU A 148 -30.39 -2.52 -23.68
N ASP A 149 -29.38 -1.71 -23.40
CA ASP A 149 -28.65 -0.92 -24.41
C ASP A 149 -27.93 -1.83 -25.42
N LEU A 150 -27.26 -2.89 -24.94
CA LEU A 150 -26.67 -3.91 -25.85
C LEU A 150 -27.70 -4.60 -26.71
N SER A 151 -28.86 -4.92 -26.16
CA SER A 151 -29.96 -5.54 -26.90
C SER A 151 -30.53 -4.55 -27.93
N ALA A 152 -30.77 -3.31 -27.53
CA ALA A 152 -31.23 -2.24 -28.42
C ALA A 152 -30.22 -1.98 -29.55
N TYR A 153 -28.90 -1.90 -29.22
CA TYR A 153 -27.87 -1.76 -30.24
C TYR A 153 -27.88 -2.88 -31.28
N ARG A 154 -28.12 -4.13 -30.83
CA ARG A 154 -28.17 -5.30 -31.72
C ARG A 154 -29.32 -5.23 -32.72
N TYR A 155 -30.49 -4.76 -32.28
CA TYR A 155 -31.71 -4.78 -33.07
C TYR A 155 -32.10 -3.41 -33.69
N ALA A 156 -31.45 -2.32 -33.29
CA ALA A 156 -31.72 -0.99 -33.80
C ALA A 156 -31.28 -0.84 -35.29
N PRO A 157 -32.03 -0.08 -36.09
CA PRO A 157 -31.58 0.37 -37.42
C PRO A 157 -30.24 1.12 -37.28
N ILE A 158 -29.43 1.06 -38.35
CA ILE A 158 -28.06 1.59 -38.33
C ILE A 158 -27.96 3.06 -37.89
N ALA A 159 -28.97 3.86 -38.29
CA ALA A 159 -29.05 5.28 -37.94
C ALA A 159 -29.28 5.54 -36.42
N MET A 160 -29.80 4.55 -35.69
CA MET A 160 -30.09 4.65 -34.26
C MET A 160 -29.03 4.00 -33.38
N LYS A 161 -28.12 3.22 -33.95
CA LYS A 161 -27.06 2.54 -33.17
C LYS A 161 -26.18 3.46 -32.31
N PRO A 162 -25.82 4.68 -32.76
CA PRO A 162 -25.00 5.58 -31.92
C PRO A 162 -25.64 5.95 -30.58
N PHE A 163 -26.95 5.90 -30.46
CA PHE A 163 -27.66 6.20 -29.20
C PHE A 163 -27.56 5.09 -28.14
N PHE A 164 -27.19 3.87 -28.55
CA PHE A 164 -27.08 2.68 -27.71
C PHE A 164 -25.63 2.20 -27.63
N TRP A 165 -24.67 3.06 -27.96
CA TRP A 165 -23.26 2.70 -27.93
C TRP A 165 -22.77 2.63 -26.46
N LEU A 166 -22.18 1.49 -26.08
CA LEU A 166 -21.55 1.29 -24.78
C LEU A 166 -20.03 1.34 -24.94
N TYR A 167 -19.41 2.13 -24.12
CA TYR A 167 -17.95 2.14 -23.96
C TYR A 167 -17.52 1.11 -22.94
N THR A 168 -16.27 0.63 -23.02
CA THR A 168 -15.69 -0.29 -22.03
C THR A 168 -15.75 0.27 -20.60
N GLY A 169 -15.58 1.59 -20.43
CA GLY A 169 -15.72 2.26 -19.14
C GLY A 169 -17.11 2.19 -18.52
N ASP A 170 -18.18 2.11 -19.36
CA ASP A 170 -19.56 1.97 -18.87
C ASP A 170 -19.77 0.58 -18.28
N LEU A 171 -19.15 -0.44 -18.85
CA LEU A 171 -19.18 -1.82 -18.33
C LEU A 171 -18.38 -1.96 -17.02
N GLU A 172 -17.26 -1.28 -16.91
CA GLU A 172 -16.47 -1.23 -15.66
C GLU A 172 -17.26 -0.56 -14.53
N SER A 173 -18.06 0.46 -14.84
CA SER A 173 -18.91 1.17 -13.87
C SER A 173 -20.06 0.33 -13.30
N ILE A 174 -20.40 -0.83 -13.88
CA ILE A 174 -21.42 -1.76 -13.38
C ILE A 174 -20.93 -2.47 -12.12
N SER A 175 -19.63 -2.68 -12.01
CA SER A 175 -18.99 -3.18 -10.80
C SER A 175 -18.58 -2.00 -9.96
N THR A 176 -19.46 -1.51 -9.08
CA THR A 176 -19.08 -0.54 -8.08
C THR A 176 -18.27 -1.26 -7.01
N VAL A 177 -17.05 -0.79 -6.83
CA VAL A 177 -16.19 -1.17 -5.73
C VAL A 177 -16.59 -0.26 -4.56
N ASP A 178 -17.45 -0.74 -3.67
CA ASP A 178 -17.63 -0.14 -2.36
C ASP A 178 -16.45 -0.61 -1.48
N ALA A 179 -15.30 0.02 -1.64
CA ALA A 179 -14.44 0.18 -0.49
C ALA A 179 -15.10 1.27 0.35
N GLU A 180 -15.23 1.08 1.66
CA GLU A 180 -15.36 2.24 2.51
C GLU A 180 -14.12 3.08 2.23
N ALA A 181 -14.28 4.16 1.48
CA ALA A 181 -13.17 4.99 1.01
C ALA A 181 -12.33 5.56 2.18
N SER A 182 -12.91 5.52 3.39
CA SER A 182 -12.29 5.88 4.66
C SER A 182 -11.26 4.87 5.17
N ASP A 183 -11.31 3.60 4.75
CA ASP A 183 -10.41 2.55 5.24
C ASP A 183 -9.19 2.33 4.33
N MET A 184 -9.23 2.81 3.10
CA MET A 184 -8.12 2.68 2.17
C MET A 184 -6.94 3.56 2.59
N HIS A 185 -5.74 2.97 2.63
CA HIS A 185 -4.52 3.74 2.90
C HIS A 185 -4.22 4.71 1.77
N VAL A 186 -4.09 5.97 2.13
CA VAL A 186 -3.57 7.05 1.29
C VAL A 186 -2.38 7.67 2.00
N THR A 187 -1.26 7.78 1.31
CA THR A 187 -0.05 8.42 1.84
C THR A 187 -0.31 9.92 1.98
N ASP A 188 -0.54 10.38 3.22
CA ASP A 188 -0.67 11.78 3.60
C ASP A 188 0.02 11.99 4.96
N ASP A 189 1.27 12.41 4.91
CA ASP A 189 2.11 12.59 6.10
C ASP A 189 1.56 13.66 7.05
N ALA A 190 0.95 14.71 6.51
CA ALA A 190 0.37 15.78 7.31
C ALA A 190 -0.88 15.30 8.06
N ALA A 191 -1.74 14.53 7.39
CA ALA A 191 -2.90 13.92 8.01
C ALA A 191 -2.48 12.87 9.04
N PHE A 192 -1.51 12.00 8.73
CA PHE A 192 -0.97 11.02 9.66
C PHE A 192 -0.49 11.69 10.96
N TRP A 193 0.33 12.72 10.84
CA TRP A 193 0.89 13.42 12.00
C TRP A 193 -0.18 14.14 12.83
N ARG A 194 -1.12 14.79 12.19
CA ARG A 194 -2.26 15.45 12.87
C ARG A 194 -3.09 14.43 13.64
N ASN A 195 -3.48 13.34 12.99
CA ASN A 195 -4.30 12.30 13.60
C ASN A 195 -3.55 11.57 14.74
N LEU A 196 -2.25 11.33 14.60
CA LEU A 196 -1.43 10.74 15.66
C LEU A 196 -1.40 11.62 16.92
N LYS A 197 -1.35 12.94 16.76
CA LYS A 197 -1.42 13.88 17.91
C LYS A 197 -2.79 13.88 18.58
N GLU A 198 -3.86 13.79 17.80
CA GLU A 198 -5.23 13.83 18.29
C GLU A 198 -5.67 12.52 18.95
N GLN A 199 -5.44 11.40 18.26
CA GLN A 199 -5.91 10.09 18.70
C GLN A 199 -4.93 9.37 19.62
N LYS A 200 -3.63 9.66 19.50
CA LYS A 200 -2.52 8.93 20.12
C LYS A 200 -2.46 7.47 19.62
N LEU A 201 -1.48 6.73 20.11
CA LEU A 201 -1.41 5.29 19.86
C LEU A 201 -2.35 4.56 20.81
N SER A 202 -3.03 3.55 20.29
CA SER A 202 -3.86 2.64 21.07
C SER A 202 -3.21 1.27 21.19
N VAL A 203 -3.36 0.63 22.35
CA VAL A 203 -2.84 -0.72 22.57
C VAL A 203 -3.95 -1.73 22.28
N LYS A 204 -3.70 -2.63 21.33
CA LYS A 204 -4.63 -3.73 20.99
C LYS A 204 -4.36 -4.91 21.89
N GLU A 205 -5.17 -5.08 22.93
CA GLU A 205 -5.07 -6.20 23.87
C GLU A 205 -5.19 -7.55 23.17
N GLY A 206 -4.39 -8.52 23.63
CA GLY A 206 -4.37 -9.88 23.08
C GLY A 206 -3.69 -10.04 21.73
N SER A 207 -3.14 -8.95 21.15
CA SER A 207 -2.41 -9.02 19.89
C SER A 207 -1.05 -9.72 20.04
N LYS A 208 -0.54 -10.22 18.92
CA LYS A 208 0.85 -10.68 18.78
C LYS A 208 1.79 -9.48 18.83
N GLY A 209 3.12 -9.71 18.78
CA GLY A 209 4.07 -8.65 18.44
C GLY A 209 3.74 -8.04 17.07
N SER A 210 4.08 -6.78 16.84
CA SER A 210 3.82 -6.12 15.54
C SER A 210 5.12 -5.70 14.85
N PHE A 211 5.13 -5.83 13.53
CA PHE A 211 6.17 -5.35 12.63
C PHE A 211 5.55 -4.53 11.50
#